data_6cd3f67a8143696b371a6e1f5a1b13d1
#
_entry.id   6cd3f67a8143696b371a6e1f5a1b13d1
#
_cell.length_a   1.000
_cell.length_b   1.000
_cell.length_c   1.000
_cell.angle_alpha   90.00
_cell.angle_beta   90.00
_cell.angle_gamma   90.00
#
_symmetry.space_group_name_H-M   'P 1'
#
loop_
_entity.id
_entity.type
_entity.pdbx_description
1 polymer ?
#
loop_
_entity_poly.entity_id
_entity_poly.type
_entity_poly.pdbx_seq_one_letter_code
_entity_poly.pdbx_strand_id
1 'polypeptide(L)'
;MADLFEVFLNQGVDAIMGILSQPHICEAISMAEERTGRKMILINTPWLNVDDTAAARKEAEATIRHSKELGATFCFPHHSSAEQLVNKNKGTMDRLPDYLYMIREQGMIPGLSAHMPELIVYSDQNGYDVESYIQIYNCLGFLMQVEIEGIHRIIWNAKKPVMTIKPMAAGRCTPFVGLNFSWATIRPCDMVTVGCLTPEEAVEDIEISLAALERRPPNLEGRSSPNTKTAALSGKHQAH
;
A
#
# COMPACT_ATOMS: atom_id res chain seq x y z
N MET A 1 5.53 -17.63 3.65
CA MET A 1 5.76 -16.19 3.42
C MET A 1 6.92 -15.98 2.45
N ALA A 2 8.08 -16.62 2.61
CA ALA A 2 9.19 -16.51 1.63
C ALA A 2 8.74 -16.90 0.22
N ASP A 3 7.99 -17.98 0.06
CA ASP A 3 7.47 -18.43 -1.25
C ASP A 3 6.53 -17.39 -1.89
N LEU A 4 5.76 -16.67 -1.08
CA LEU A 4 4.92 -15.57 -1.55
C LEU A 4 5.76 -14.39 -2.07
N PHE A 5 6.81 -13.99 -1.32
CA PHE A 5 7.70 -12.92 -1.73
C PHE A 5 8.56 -13.31 -2.95
N GLU A 6 8.90 -14.58 -3.08
CA GLU A 6 9.56 -15.12 -4.28
C GLU A 6 8.67 -14.96 -5.52
N VAL A 7 7.38 -15.24 -5.43
CA VAL A 7 6.43 -15.00 -6.52
C VAL A 7 6.40 -13.52 -6.90
N PHE A 8 6.28 -12.61 -5.93
CA PHE A 8 6.29 -11.18 -6.21
C PHE A 8 7.55 -10.77 -6.97
N LEU A 9 8.74 -11.11 -6.47
CA LEU A 9 10.00 -10.76 -7.10
C LEU A 9 10.14 -11.35 -8.51
N ASN A 10 9.74 -12.60 -8.71
CA ASN A 10 9.79 -13.26 -10.03
C ASN A 10 8.80 -12.64 -11.04
N GLN A 11 7.68 -12.12 -10.56
CA GLN A 11 6.66 -11.46 -11.38
C GLN A 11 6.94 -9.94 -11.58
N GLY A 12 8.02 -9.41 -11.00
CA GLY A 12 8.40 -8.01 -11.16
C GLY A 12 7.75 -7.05 -10.15
N VAL A 13 7.13 -7.56 -9.08
CA VAL A 13 6.65 -6.76 -7.95
C VAL A 13 7.75 -6.76 -6.90
N ASP A 14 8.46 -5.64 -6.78
CA ASP A 14 9.68 -5.51 -5.98
C ASP A 14 9.55 -4.61 -4.76
N ALA A 15 8.35 -4.18 -4.43
CA ALA A 15 8.10 -3.34 -3.25
C ALA A 15 7.14 -4.02 -2.26
N ILE A 16 7.51 -3.97 -0.98
CA ILE A 16 6.64 -4.41 0.12
C ILE A 16 6.44 -3.28 1.11
N MET A 17 5.19 -3.13 1.54
CA MET A 17 4.79 -2.13 2.52
C MET A 17 4.19 -2.79 3.76
N GLY A 18 4.59 -2.35 4.94
CA GLY A 18 4.04 -2.84 6.19
C GLY A 18 4.83 -2.41 7.43
N ILE A 19 4.50 -3.03 8.56
CA ILE A 19 5.24 -2.87 9.81
C ILE A 19 6.38 -3.90 9.81
N LEU A 20 7.58 -3.48 9.46
CA LEU A 20 8.75 -4.36 9.27
C LEU A 20 9.38 -4.84 10.58
N SER A 21 8.95 -4.34 11.74
CA SER A 21 9.51 -4.73 13.05
C SER A 21 9.25 -6.18 13.45
N GLN A 22 8.53 -6.96 12.66
CA GLN A 22 8.29 -8.36 12.90
C GLN A 22 9.41 -9.22 12.28
N PRO A 23 10.24 -9.91 13.08
CA PRO A 23 11.45 -10.61 12.59
C PRO A 23 11.18 -11.59 11.45
N HIS A 24 10.08 -12.34 11.51
CA HIS A 24 9.71 -13.32 10.49
C HIS A 24 9.43 -12.72 9.10
N ILE A 25 9.09 -11.41 9.03
CA ILE A 25 8.90 -10.72 7.75
C ILE A 25 10.27 -10.48 7.10
N CYS A 26 11.22 -9.92 7.85
CA CYS A 26 12.57 -9.64 7.37
C CYS A 26 13.30 -10.94 6.96
N GLU A 27 13.15 -12.02 7.73
CA GLU A 27 13.70 -13.33 7.39
C GLU A 27 13.11 -13.85 6.07
N ALA A 28 11.79 -13.79 5.91
CA ALA A 28 11.12 -14.25 4.70
C ALA A 28 11.53 -13.43 3.46
N ILE A 29 11.72 -12.11 3.61
CA ILE A 29 12.23 -11.23 2.55
C ILE A 29 13.65 -11.66 2.18
N SER A 30 14.55 -11.80 3.15
CA SER A 30 15.94 -12.21 2.93
C SER A 30 16.03 -13.54 2.19
N MET A 31 15.20 -14.53 2.58
CA MET A 31 15.12 -15.82 1.89
C MET A 31 14.65 -15.68 0.44
N ALA A 32 13.66 -14.87 0.18
CA ALA A 32 13.15 -14.65 -1.18
C ALA A 32 14.19 -13.92 -2.05
N GLU A 33 14.88 -12.92 -1.50
CA GLU A 33 15.98 -12.23 -2.17
C GLU A 33 17.14 -13.15 -2.52
N GLU A 34 17.53 -14.03 -1.60
CA GLU A 34 18.58 -15.03 -1.83
C GLU A 34 18.21 -16.00 -2.95
N ARG A 35 16.97 -16.51 -2.95
CA ARG A 35 16.49 -17.45 -3.95
C ARG A 35 16.35 -16.85 -5.35
N THR A 36 15.96 -15.60 -5.44
CA THR A 36 15.66 -14.93 -6.71
C THR A 36 16.83 -14.13 -7.27
N GLY A 37 17.81 -13.77 -6.43
CA GLY A 37 18.87 -12.83 -6.76
C GLY A 37 18.38 -11.38 -6.94
N ARG A 38 17.14 -11.07 -6.58
CA ARG A 38 16.50 -9.75 -6.70
C ARG A 38 16.36 -9.10 -5.34
N LYS A 39 16.25 -7.77 -5.30
CA LYS A 39 16.09 -7.01 -4.07
C LYS A 39 14.66 -6.47 -3.93
N MET A 40 14.17 -6.48 -2.69
CA MET A 40 12.89 -5.92 -2.32
C MET A 40 13.07 -4.49 -1.81
N ILE A 41 12.26 -3.57 -2.29
CA ILE A 41 12.16 -2.21 -1.79
C ILE A 41 11.28 -2.24 -0.53
N LEU A 42 11.83 -1.83 0.60
CA LEU A 42 11.13 -1.89 1.88
C LEU A 42 10.51 -0.54 2.23
N ILE A 43 9.18 -0.52 2.39
CA ILE A 43 8.41 0.64 2.81
C ILE A 43 7.89 0.36 4.22
N ASN A 44 8.54 0.93 5.23
CA ASN A 44 8.11 0.75 6.62
C ASN A 44 7.05 1.78 7.00
N THR A 45 6.02 1.32 7.72
CA THR A 45 4.95 2.18 8.26
C THR A 45 4.95 2.09 9.79
N PRO A 46 5.96 2.68 10.47
CA PRO A 46 6.10 2.55 11.91
C PRO A 46 5.09 3.41 12.66
N TRP A 47 4.66 2.93 13.82
CA TRP A 47 3.98 3.76 14.79
C TRP A 47 4.97 4.68 15.48
N LEU A 48 4.65 5.96 15.48
CA LEU A 48 5.42 6.97 16.20
C LEU A 48 4.62 7.48 17.38
N ASN A 49 5.27 7.64 18.52
CA ASN A 49 4.72 8.41 19.61
C ASN A 49 4.83 9.89 19.23
N VAL A 50 3.68 10.52 18.98
CA VAL A 50 3.60 11.91 18.51
C VAL A 50 3.11 12.89 19.62
N ASP A 51 3.13 12.47 20.86
CA ASP A 51 2.86 13.36 21.99
C ASP A 51 3.84 14.54 22.00
N ASP A 52 3.37 15.71 22.48
CA ASP A 52 4.19 16.92 22.51
C ASP A 52 5.10 16.96 23.73
N THR A 53 5.99 15.97 23.84
CA THR A 53 6.96 15.84 24.91
C THR A 53 8.36 15.49 24.37
N ALA A 54 9.39 15.88 25.10
CA ALA A 54 10.77 15.50 24.75
C ALA A 54 10.99 13.98 24.77
N ALA A 55 10.29 13.25 25.64
CA ALA A 55 10.35 11.80 25.73
C ALA A 55 9.76 11.14 24.48
N ALA A 56 8.58 11.55 24.06
CA ALA A 56 7.92 11.05 22.85
C ALA A 56 8.75 11.34 21.58
N ARG A 57 9.32 12.55 21.49
CA ARG A 57 10.21 12.90 20.38
C ARG A 57 11.42 11.95 20.29
N LYS A 58 12.06 11.65 21.43
CA LYS A 58 13.20 10.72 21.49
C LYS A 58 12.80 9.29 21.12
N GLU A 59 11.62 8.85 21.54
CA GLU A 59 11.06 7.55 21.17
C GLU A 59 10.78 7.46 19.67
N ALA A 60 10.16 8.48 19.07
CA ALA A 60 9.91 8.55 17.64
C ALA A 60 11.22 8.52 16.83
N GLU A 61 12.26 9.26 17.26
CA GLU A 61 13.58 9.24 16.65
C GLU A 61 14.21 7.84 16.70
N ALA A 62 14.11 7.14 17.83
CA ALA A 62 14.60 5.77 17.97
C ALA A 62 13.85 4.80 17.04
N THR A 63 12.54 4.95 16.92
CA THR A 63 11.69 4.13 16.03
C THR A 63 12.02 4.37 14.55
N ILE A 64 12.27 5.61 14.16
CA ILE A 64 12.69 5.96 12.80
C ILE A 64 14.06 5.38 12.49
N ARG A 65 15.03 5.52 13.42
CA ARG A 65 16.36 4.91 13.27
C ARG A 65 16.26 3.38 13.15
N HIS A 66 15.46 2.74 13.97
CA HIS A 66 15.22 1.30 13.86
C HIS A 66 14.64 0.90 12.51
N SER A 67 13.79 1.70 11.91
CA SER A 67 13.29 1.45 10.53
C SER A 67 14.44 1.38 9.53
N LYS A 68 15.44 2.23 9.67
CA LYS A 68 16.67 2.19 8.84
C LYS A 68 17.49 0.93 9.07
N GLU A 69 17.64 0.52 10.32
CA GLU A 69 18.36 -0.71 10.71
C GLU A 69 17.70 -1.97 10.10
N LEU A 70 16.36 -1.95 9.93
CA LEU A 70 15.60 -3.00 9.25
C LEU A 70 15.77 -2.97 7.72
N GLY A 71 16.50 -2.01 7.17
CA GLY A 71 16.73 -1.88 5.72
C GLY A 71 15.69 -1.09 4.97
N ALA A 72 14.80 -0.35 5.65
CA ALA A 72 13.78 0.43 4.98
C ALA A 72 14.39 1.48 4.04
N THR A 73 13.87 1.53 2.81
CA THR A 73 14.15 2.58 1.83
C THR A 73 13.20 3.76 2.05
N PHE A 74 11.94 3.44 2.33
CA PHE A 74 10.90 4.42 2.62
C PHE A 74 10.40 4.27 4.06
N CYS A 75 10.11 5.40 4.70
CA CYS A 75 9.51 5.42 6.03
C CYS A 75 8.31 6.37 6.04
N PHE A 76 7.12 5.82 6.23
CA PHE A 76 5.87 6.57 6.24
C PHE A 76 5.25 6.44 7.63
N PRO A 77 5.21 7.49 8.45
CA PRO A 77 4.52 7.44 9.74
C PRO A 77 3.13 6.83 9.59
N HIS A 78 2.85 5.79 10.39
CA HIS A 78 1.57 5.06 10.33
C HIS A 78 0.39 6.02 10.47
N HIS A 79 -0.72 5.74 9.79
CA HIS A 79 -1.88 6.61 9.79
C HIS A 79 -2.34 7.03 11.19
N SER A 80 -2.32 6.12 12.17
CA SER A 80 -2.70 6.43 13.56
C SER A 80 -1.79 7.44 14.25
N SER A 81 -0.55 7.61 13.78
CA SER A 81 0.37 8.65 14.26
C SER A 81 0.20 9.94 13.44
N ALA A 82 0.22 9.83 12.11
CA ALA A 82 0.15 10.99 11.23
C ALA A 82 -1.19 11.75 11.37
N GLU A 83 -2.30 11.04 11.53
CA GLU A 83 -3.63 11.64 11.69
C GLU A 83 -3.81 12.41 13.00
N GLN A 84 -3.06 12.06 14.05
CA GLN A 84 -3.07 12.82 15.31
C GLN A 84 -2.43 14.22 15.17
N LEU A 85 -1.60 14.42 14.17
CA LEU A 85 -0.95 15.72 13.91
C LEU A 85 -1.85 16.68 13.13
N VAL A 86 -3.00 16.21 12.64
CA VAL A 86 -3.90 17.01 11.80
C VAL A 86 -4.58 18.10 12.61
N ASN A 87 -4.43 19.33 12.15
CA ASN A 87 -5.11 20.50 12.65
C ASN A 87 -6.08 21.04 11.60
N LYS A 88 -7.33 20.56 11.64
CA LYS A 88 -8.37 20.95 10.66
C LYS A 88 -8.67 22.45 10.64
N ASN A 89 -8.53 23.14 11.79
CA ASN A 89 -8.80 24.56 11.89
C ASN A 89 -7.77 25.40 11.13
N LYS A 90 -6.52 24.90 11.06
CA LYS A 90 -5.42 25.57 10.36
C LYS A 90 -5.18 25.00 8.97
N GLY A 91 -5.71 23.83 8.63
CA GLY A 91 -5.35 23.11 7.40
C GLY A 91 -3.90 22.65 7.40
N THR A 92 -3.36 22.24 8.55
CA THR A 92 -1.96 21.85 8.74
C THR A 92 -1.86 20.49 9.41
N MET A 93 -0.64 19.94 9.41
CA MET A 93 -0.24 18.84 10.28
C MET A 93 0.85 19.35 11.23
N ASP A 94 0.45 19.61 12.47
CA ASP A 94 1.32 20.25 13.46
C ASP A 94 2.51 19.33 13.78
N ARG A 95 3.75 19.87 13.77
CA ARG A 95 5.01 19.15 14.02
C ARG A 95 5.39 18.06 12.99
N LEU A 96 4.58 17.81 11.97
CA LEU A 96 4.94 16.83 10.92
C LEU A 96 6.31 17.09 10.30
N PRO A 97 6.70 18.34 9.96
CA PRO A 97 8.02 18.62 9.38
C PRO A 97 9.20 18.07 10.19
N ASP A 98 9.08 18.05 11.53
CA ASP A 98 10.12 17.50 12.39
C ASP A 98 10.34 16.00 12.17
N TYR A 99 9.26 15.24 12.03
CA TYR A 99 9.35 13.80 11.79
C TYR A 99 9.85 13.49 10.38
N LEU A 100 9.43 14.27 9.37
CA LEU A 100 9.94 14.13 8.00
C LEU A 100 11.44 14.41 7.94
N TYR A 101 11.90 15.44 8.65
CA TYR A 101 13.32 15.75 8.78
C TYR A 101 14.10 14.59 9.43
N MET A 102 13.61 14.01 10.54
CA MET A 102 14.22 12.84 11.18
C MET A 102 14.36 11.65 10.21
N ILE A 103 13.35 11.42 9.35
CA ILE A 103 13.41 10.35 8.35
C ILE A 103 14.48 10.62 7.30
N ARG A 104 14.58 11.85 6.80
CA ARG A 104 15.64 12.27 5.86
C ARG A 104 17.05 12.15 6.46
N GLU A 105 17.22 12.52 7.72
CA GLU A 105 18.53 12.40 8.43
C GLU A 105 19.01 10.94 8.52
N GLN A 106 18.10 9.98 8.55
CA GLN A 106 18.43 8.56 8.49
C GLN A 106 18.67 8.06 7.04
N GLY A 107 18.62 8.93 6.03
CA GLY A 107 18.79 8.58 4.62
C GLY A 107 17.65 7.75 4.07
N MET A 108 16.46 7.87 4.63
CA MET A 108 15.22 7.26 4.10
C MET A 108 14.36 8.29 3.38
N ILE A 109 13.44 7.81 2.55
CA ILE A 109 12.50 8.62 1.79
C ILE A 109 11.19 8.73 2.58
N PRO A 110 10.77 9.96 2.97
CA PRO A 110 9.53 10.14 3.71
C PRO A 110 8.30 10.14 2.81
N GLY A 111 7.19 9.68 3.37
CA GLY A 111 5.85 9.79 2.83
C GLY A 111 4.83 9.79 3.95
N LEU A 112 3.56 9.76 3.60
CA LEU A 112 2.47 9.76 4.57
C LEU A 112 1.54 8.58 4.37
N SER A 113 1.24 7.87 5.45
CA SER A 113 0.18 6.87 5.46
C SER A 113 -1.08 7.49 6.05
N ALA A 114 -2.19 7.43 5.31
CA ALA A 114 -3.44 8.04 5.73
C ALA A 114 -4.67 7.17 5.42
N HIS A 115 -5.61 7.19 6.34
CA HIS A 115 -7.02 6.86 6.08
C HIS A 115 -7.82 8.15 5.85
N MET A 116 -7.39 9.24 6.49
CA MET A 116 -7.96 10.58 6.38
C MET A 116 -7.40 11.29 5.14
N PRO A 117 -8.23 11.57 4.13
CA PRO A 117 -7.75 12.11 2.84
C PRO A 117 -7.22 13.55 2.95
N GLU A 118 -7.58 14.27 4.01
CA GLU A 118 -7.07 15.62 4.28
C GLU A 118 -5.54 15.65 4.39
N LEU A 119 -4.88 14.54 4.77
CA LEU A 119 -3.42 14.51 4.87
C LEU A 119 -2.77 14.81 3.52
N ILE A 120 -3.31 14.27 2.42
CA ILE A 120 -2.83 14.57 1.06
C ILE A 120 -3.03 16.04 0.76
N VAL A 121 -4.24 16.56 1.00
CA VAL A 121 -4.61 17.95 0.70
C VAL A 121 -3.73 18.93 1.47
N TYR A 122 -3.60 18.73 2.79
CA TYR A 122 -2.80 19.62 3.63
C TYR A 122 -1.31 19.50 3.35
N SER A 123 -0.82 18.30 3.03
CA SER A 123 0.57 18.11 2.63
C SER A 123 0.91 18.92 1.38
N ASP A 124 0.08 18.80 0.36
CA ASP A 124 0.27 19.50 -0.91
C ASP A 124 0.12 21.02 -0.79
N GLN A 125 -0.82 21.50 0.04
CA GLN A 125 -1.05 22.92 0.29
C GLN A 125 0.12 23.58 1.04
N ASN A 126 0.66 22.88 2.02
CA ASN A 126 1.75 23.39 2.87
C ASN A 126 3.15 23.03 2.35
N GLY A 127 3.25 22.25 1.27
CA GLY A 127 4.54 21.87 0.67
C GLY A 127 5.42 21.02 1.58
N TYR A 128 4.84 20.08 2.31
CA TYR A 128 5.62 19.18 3.17
C TYR A 128 6.55 18.29 2.34
N ASP A 129 7.72 17.98 2.90
CA ASP A 129 8.78 17.18 2.26
C ASP A 129 8.44 15.69 2.27
N VAL A 130 7.52 15.28 1.40
CA VAL A 130 7.14 13.90 1.18
C VAL A 130 7.26 13.51 -0.28
N GLU A 131 7.47 12.22 -0.57
CA GLU A 131 7.59 11.75 -1.95
C GLU A 131 6.39 10.92 -2.41
N SER A 132 5.57 10.43 -1.50
CA SER A 132 4.39 9.63 -1.83
C SER A 132 3.38 9.62 -0.68
N TYR A 133 2.17 9.21 -1.01
CA TYR A 133 1.07 9.04 -0.06
C TYR A 133 0.53 7.61 -0.09
N ILE A 134 0.02 7.14 1.05
CA ILE A 134 -0.81 5.94 1.13
C ILE A 134 -2.23 6.40 1.41
N GLN A 135 -3.20 5.92 0.62
CA GLN A 135 -4.62 6.26 0.77
C GLN A 135 -5.52 5.04 0.58
N ILE A 136 -6.52 4.87 1.44
CA ILE A 136 -7.57 3.86 1.20
C ILE A 136 -8.39 4.28 -0.01
N TYR A 137 -8.50 3.35 -0.98
CA TYR A 137 -9.30 3.56 -2.18
C TYR A 137 -9.84 2.24 -2.72
N ASN A 138 -11.16 2.08 -2.75
CA ASN A 138 -11.81 0.87 -3.25
C ASN A 138 -13.23 1.15 -3.76
N CYS A 139 -13.76 0.25 -4.57
CA CYS A 139 -15.06 0.39 -5.21
C CYS A 139 -16.28 0.29 -4.27
N LEU A 140 -16.07 -0.07 -3.01
CA LEU A 140 -17.14 -0.19 -2.02
C LEU A 140 -17.18 0.95 -1.00
N GLY A 141 -16.24 1.90 -1.06
CA GLY A 141 -16.11 2.95 -0.04
C GLY A 141 -15.70 2.41 1.33
N PHE A 142 -15.20 1.17 1.40
CA PHE A 142 -14.88 0.51 2.65
C PHE A 142 -13.74 1.23 3.39
N LEU A 143 -13.98 1.65 4.63
CA LEU A 143 -13.10 2.45 5.47
C LEU A 143 -12.66 3.80 4.86
N MET A 144 -13.28 4.24 3.78
CA MET A 144 -13.10 5.57 3.24
C MET A 144 -13.93 6.57 4.04
N GLN A 145 -13.36 7.73 4.31
CA GLN A 145 -14.00 8.74 5.17
C GLN A 145 -14.89 9.71 4.40
N VAL A 146 -14.75 9.72 3.08
CA VAL A 146 -15.60 10.47 2.15
C VAL A 146 -15.97 9.57 0.96
N GLU A 147 -16.87 10.02 0.10
CA GLU A 147 -17.34 9.30 -1.07
C GLU A 147 -16.19 8.94 -2.01
N ILE A 148 -16.38 7.85 -2.78
CA ILE A 148 -15.38 7.31 -3.70
C ILE A 148 -14.90 8.39 -4.67
N GLU A 149 -15.82 9.17 -5.24
CA GLU A 149 -15.54 10.26 -6.17
C GLU A 149 -14.76 11.42 -5.50
N GLY A 150 -14.96 11.62 -4.20
CA GLY A 150 -14.20 12.57 -3.39
C GLY A 150 -12.74 12.16 -3.28
N ILE A 151 -12.48 10.91 -2.89
CA ILE A 151 -11.11 10.37 -2.83
C ILE A 151 -10.48 10.33 -4.21
N HIS A 152 -11.22 9.90 -5.24
CA HIS A 152 -10.74 9.92 -6.62
C HIS A 152 -10.21 11.30 -7.04
N ARG A 153 -10.96 12.37 -6.77
CA ARG A 153 -10.53 13.74 -7.06
C ARG A 153 -9.27 14.14 -6.28
N ILE A 154 -9.16 13.74 -5.03
CA ILE A 154 -7.96 14.02 -4.21
C ILE A 154 -6.75 13.30 -4.80
N ILE A 155 -6.85 12.02 -5.17
CA ILE A 155 -5.78 11.28 -5.83
C ILE A 155 -5.36 11.98 -7.13
N TRP A 156 -6.31 12.35 -7.99
CA TRP A 156 -6.03 12.98 -9.27
C TRP A 156 -5.37 14.37 -9.16
N ASN A 157 -5.62 15.10 -8.08
CA ASN A 157 -5.04 16.41 -7.82
C ASN A 157 -3.76 16.35 -6.96
N ALA A 158 -3.41 15.19 -6.43
CA ALA A 158 -2.23 15.03 -5.59
C ALA A 158 -0.94 15.37 -6.37
N LYS A 159 -0.04 16.12 -5.74
CA LYS A 159 1.24 16.53 -6.35
C LYS A 159 2.26 15.40 -6.41
N LYS A 160 2.10 14.36 -5.61
CA LYS A 160 2.97 13.20 -5.53
C LYS A 160 2.21 11.93 -5.89
N PRO A 161 2.89 10.83 -6.26
CA PRO A 161 2.26 9.54 -6.47
C PRO A 161 1.51 9.06 -5.22
N VAL A 162 0.39 8.37 -5.42
CA VAL A 162 -0.41 7.79 -4.35
C VAL A 162 -0.36 6.26 -4.44
N MET A 163 0.00 5.61 -3.35
CA MET A 163 -0.16 4.17 -3.17
C MET A 163 -1.56 3.91 -2.62
N THR A 164 -2.45 3.40 -3.45
CA THR A 164 -3.80 3.01 -3.00
C THR A 164 -3.75 1.68 -2.28
N ILE A 165 -4.52 1.56 -1.19
CA ILE A 165 -4.60 0.35 -0.38
C ILE A 165 -6.03 -0.15 -0.27
N LYS A 166 -6.18 -1.44 0.11
CA LYS A 166 -7.45 -2.15 0.29
C LYS A 166 -8.31 -2.22 -0.98
N PRO A 167 -7.74 -2.53 -2.17
CA PRO A 167 -8.51 -2.59 -3.41
C PRO A 167 -9.67 -3.59 -3.35
N MET A 168 -9.52 -4.72 -2.65
CA MET A 168 -10.58 -5.72 -2.45
C MET A 168 -11.47 -5.44 -1.22
N ALA A 169 -11.37 -4.25 -0.60
CA ALA A 169 -12.18 -3.88 0.56
C ALA A 169 -12.16 -4.92 1.69
N ALA A 170 -10.97 -5.45 2.00
CA ALA A 170 -10.76 -6.54 2.96
C ALA A 170 -11.58 -7.80 2.64
N GLY A 171 -11.55 -8.25 1.38
CA GLY A 171 -12.22 -9.46 0.91
C GLY A 171 -13.74 -9.31 0.65
N ARG A 172 -14.26 -8.08 0.67
CA ARG A 172 -15.68 -7.81 0.40
C ARG A 172 -16.02 -7.78 -1.09
N CYS A 173 -15.04 -7.62 -1.94
CA CYS A 173 -15.18 -7.80 -3.38
C CYS A 173 -14.07 -8.72 -3.91
N THR A 174 -14.31 -9.30 -5.07
CA THR A 174 -13.32 -10.18 -5.70
C THR A 174 -12.13 -9.37 -6.22
N PRO A 175 -10.93 -9.98 -6.34
CA PRO A 175 -9.78 -9.34 -6.96
C PRO A 175 -10.10 -8.75 -8.33
N PHE A 176 -10.85 -9.50 -9.16
CA PHE A 176 -11.25 -9.02 -10.49
C PHE A 176 -11.97 -7.67 -10.45
N VAL A 177 -12.93 -7.49 -9.54
CA VAL A 177 -13.67 -6.23 -9.41
C VAL A 177 -12.79 -5.13 -8.82
N GLY A 178 -12.13 -5.42 -7.70
CA GLY A 178 -11.37 -4.42 -6.95
C GLY A 178 -10.13 -3.91 -7.69
N LEU A 179 -9.37 -4.80 -8.34
CA LEU A 179 -8.16 -4.42 -9.06
C LEU A 179 -8.49 -3.70 -10.38
N ASN A 180 -9.49 -4.17 -11.14
CA ASN A 180 -9.93 -3.45 -12.35
C ASN A 180 -10.43 -2.05 -12.01
N PHE A 181 -11.23 -1.89 -10.94
CA PHE A 181 -11.65 -0.57 -10.48
C PHE A 181 -10.44 0.30 -10.15
N SER A 182 -9.51 -0.19 -9.34
CA SER A 182 -8.35 0.59 -8.90
C SER A 182 -7.51 1.04 -10.10
N TRP A 183 -7.08 0.12 -10.95
CA TRP A 183 -6.23 0.43 -12.11
C TRP A 183 -6.91 1.30 -13.17
N ALA A 184 -8.25 1.20 -13.31
CA ALA A 184 -8.99 2.03 -14.26
C ALA A 184 -9.18 3.48 -13.79
N THR A 185 -9.03 3.75 -12.50
CA THR A 185 -9.44 5.04 -11.91
C THR A 185 -8.31 5.86 -11.29
N ILE A 186 -7.11 5.29 -11.10
CA ILE A 186 -5.93 6.01 -10.63
C ILE A 186 -5.12 6.58 -11.79
N ARG A 187 -4.14 7.44 -11.48
CA ARG A 187 -3.23 8.03 -12.48
C ARG A 187 -2.11 7.04 -12.86
N PRO A 188 -1.46 7.20 -14.02
CA PRO A 188 -0.35 6.34 -14.43
C PRO A 188 0.86 6.34 -13.48
N CYS A 189 1.01 7.36 -12.64
CA CYS A 189 2.09 7.45 -11.63
C CYS A 189 1.72 6.83 -10.29
N ASP A 190 0.46 6.44 -10.09
CA ASP A 190 -0.02 5.87 -8.83
C ASP A 190 0.17 4.36 -8.78
N MET A 191 0.05 3.80 -7.58
CA MET A 191 0.31 2.39 -7.30
C MET A 191 -0.88 1.75 -6.61
N VAL A 192 -1.03 0.44 -6.78
CA VAL A 192 -2.01 -0.38 -6.07
C VAL A 192 -1.28 -1.36 -5.16
N THR A 193 -1.59 -1.32 -3.87
CA THR A 193 -1.05 -2.25 -2.88
C THR A 193 -2.07 -3.35 -2.60
N VAL A 194 -1.67 -4.59 -2.81
CA VAL A 194 -2.48 -5.78 -2.56
C VAL A 194 -1.99 -6.53 -1.33
N GLY A 195 -2.89 -7.20 -0.63
CA GLY A 195 -2.56 -8.15 0.43
C GLY A 195 -2.94 -9.56 -0.03
N CYS A 196 -1.97 -10.46 -0.09
CA CYS A 196 -2.15 -11.85 -0.46
C CYS A 196 -1.75 -12.75 0.71
N LEU A 197 -2.41 -13.89 0.84
CA LEU A 197 -2.10 -14.90 1.86
C LEU A 197 -1.32 -16.09 1.27
N THR A 198 -1.49 -16.37 -0.02
CA THR A 198 -0.85 -17.50 -0.71
C THR A 198 -0.14 -17.06 -1.99
N PRO A 199 0.84 -17.84 -2.46
CA PRO A 199 1.48 -17.63 -3.76
C PRO A 199 0.49 -17.61 -4.93
N GLU A 200 -0.54 -18.46 -4.90
CA GLU A 200 -1.56 -18.56 -5.94
C GLU A 200 -2.41 -17.28 -6.00
N GLU A 201 -2.80 -16.72 -4.85
CA GLU A 201 -3.47 -15.42 -4.81
C GLU A 201 -2.59 -14.32 -5.40
N ALA A 202 -1.29 -14.32 -5.10
CA ALA A 202 -0.37 -13.33 -5.64
C ALA A 202 -0.28 -13.42 -7.18
N VAL A 203 -0.16 -14.63 -7.73
CA VAL A 203 -0.15 -14.85 -9.20
C VAL A 203 -1.45 -14.33 -9.82
N GLU A 204 -2.60 -14.63 -9.21
CA GLU A 204 -3.89 -14.18 -9.69
C GLU A 204 -4.03 -12.65 -9.67
N ASP A 205 -3.68 -12.03 -8.55
CA ASP A 205 -3.80 -10.56 -8.37
C ASP A 205 -2.87 -9.81 -9.33
N ILE A 206 -1.67 -10.32 -9.56
CA ILE A 206 -0.72 -9.76 -10.53
C ILE A 206 -1.26 -9.91 -11.95
N GLU A 207 -1.76 -11.08 -12.33
CA GLU A 207 -2.33 -11.31 -13.67
C GLU A 207 -3.53 -10.41 -13.93
N ILE A 208 -4.45 -10.26 -12.96
CA ILE A 208 -5.59 -9.36 -13.08
C ILE A 208 -5.12 -7.91 -13.23
N SER A 209 -4.12 -7.50 -12.45
CA SER A 209 -3.55 -6.15 -12.50
C SER A 209 -2.91 -5.85 -13.84
N LEU A 210 -2.08 -6.75 -14.36
CA LEU A 210 -1.45 -6.60 -15.69
C LEU A 210 -2.51 -6.57 -16.80
N ALA A 211 -3.50 -7.46 -16.74
CA ALA A 211 -4.59 -7.49 -17.71
C ALA A 211 -5.40 -6.19 -17.71
N ALA A 212 -5.66 -5.61 -16.54
CA ALA A 212 -6.33 -4.31 -16.43
C ALA A 212 -5.51 -3.18 -17.06
N LEU A 213 -4.19 -3.13 -16.80
CA LEU A 213 -3.28 -2.14 -17.36
C LEU A 213 -3.14 -2.28 -18.89
N GLU A 214 -3.08 -3.50 -19.40
CA GLU A 214 -2.94 -3.83 -20.82
C GLU A 214 -4.29 -3.83 -21.56
N ARG A 215 -5.41 -3.66 -20.85
CA ARG A 215 -6.78 -3.70 -21.39
C ARG A 215 -7.10 -4.99 -22.15
N ARG A 216 -6.69 -6.12 -21.59
CA ARG A 216 -6.96 -7.47 -22.08
C ARG A 216 -7.73 -8.30 -21.06
N PRO A 217 -8.36 -9.42 -21.45
CA PRO A 217 -8.87 -10.38 -20.48
C PRO A 217 -7.73 -11.00 -19.66
N PRO A 218 -7.90 -11.21 -18.35
CA PRO A 218 -6.93 -11.94 -17.55
C PRO A 218 -6.98 -13.44 -17.87
N ASN A 219 -5.82 -14.08 -17.87
CA ASN A 219 -5.73 -15.53 -17.95
C ASN A 219 -5.90 -16.13 -16.56
N LEU A 220 -7.10 -16.62 -16.26
CA LEU A 220 -7.47 -17.21 -14.97
C LEU A 220 -7.61 -18.74 -15.06
N GLU A 221 -6.96 -19.40 -16.02
CA GLU A 221 -6.94 -20.85 -16.13
C GLU A 221 -6.32 -21.48 -14.87
N GLY A 222 -6.97 -22.50 -14.34
CA GLY A 222 -6.53 -23.20 -13.13
C GLY A 222 -6.94 -22.54 -11.81
N ARG A 223 -7.65 -21.42 -11.85
CA ARG A 223 -8.20 -20.77 -10.67
C ARG A 223 -9.15 -21.70 -9.91
N SER A 224 -9.03 -21.73 -8.58
CA SER A 224 -9.91 -22.47 -7.67
C SER A 224 -11.28 -21.80 -7.44
N SER A 225 -11.85 -21.15 -8.46
CA SER A 225 -13.26 -20.74 -8.40
C SER A 225 -14.15 -21.98 -8.29
N PRO A 226 -15.26 -21.93 -7.54
CA PRO A 226 -16.17 -23.06 -7.47
C PRO A 226 -16.51 -23.55 -8.88
N ASN A 227 -16.20 -24.79 -9.20
CA ASN A 227 -16.33 -25.41 -10.53
C ASN A 227 -17.69 -25.21 -11.18
N THR A 228 -18.75 -25.03 -10.40
CA THR A 228 -20.11 -24.75 -10.84
C THR A 228 -20.28 -23.46 -11.62
N LYS A 229 -19.53 -22.40 -11.28
CA LYS A 229 -19.62 -21.11 -12.02
C LYS A 229 -18.85 -21.14 -13.34
N THR A 230 -17.69 -21.78 -13.35
CA THR A 230 -16.88 -21.93 -14.56
C THR A 230 -17.55 -22.86 -15.58
N ALA A 231 -18.17 -23.96 -15.11
CA ALA A 231 -18.90 -24.89 -15.96
C ALA A 231 -20.11 -24.23 -16.64
N ALA A 232 -20.82 -23.33 -15.97
CA ALA A 232 -21.93 -22.59 -16.54
C ALA A 232 -21.51 -21.68 -17.71
N LEU A 233 -20.31 -21.07 -17.63
CA LEU A 233 -19.79 -20.18 -18.67
C LEU A 233 -19.15 -20.93 -19.83
N SER A 234 -18.62 -22.14 -19.61
CA SER A 234 -17.97 -22.94 -20.64
C SER A 234 -18.95 -23.79 -21.49
N GLY A 235 -20.23 -23.72 -21.22
CA GLY A 235 -21.25 -24.49 -21.94
C GLY A 235 -21.15 -26.03 -21.73
N LYS A 236 -20.31 -26.49 -20.82
CA LYS A 236 -20.19 -27.90 -20.48
C LYS A 236 -21.24 -28.26 -19.42
N HIS A 237 -22.49 -28.50 -19.89
CA HIS A 237 -23.45 -29.20 -19.06
C HIS A 237 -22.94 -30.63 -18.84
N GLN A 238 -22.61 -30.98 -17.61
CA GLN A 238 -22.51 -32.40 -17.25
C GLN A 238 -23.93 -32.98 -17.39
N ALA A 239 -24.13 -33.81 -18.41
CA ALA A 239 -25.29 -34.65 -18.47
C ALA A 239 -25.23 -35.62 -17.29
N HIS A 240 -26.27 -35.64 -16.47
CA HIS A 240 -26.52 -36.66 -15.45
C HIS A 240 -26.99 -37.93 -16.10
#